data_fee41ce117e8260e87766eca4f5e0984
#
_entry.id   fee41ce117e8260e87766eca4f5e0984
#
_cell.length_a   1.000
_cell.length_b   1.000
_cell.length_c   1.000
_cell.angle_alpha   90.00
_cell.angle_beta   90.00
_cell.angle_gamma   90.00
#
_symmetry.space_group_name_H-M   'P 1'
#
loop_
_entity.id
_entity.type
_entity.pdbx_description
1 polymer ?
#
loop_
_entity_poly.entity_id
_entity_poly.type
_entity_poly.pdbx_seq_one_letter_code
_entity_poly.pdbx_strand_id
1 'polypeptide(L)'
;AGFSQEVVALLPADPTASADAVMRTVADIAKVVRGDGGGGRRSFSTGVSRPITSVGGLPAAYAEARKAVHVGRQMHGESALTHFDALGIYRLLALIPDGGDLRRFVDESLGELATDDSPENEDLRRTLSVLIDTNINVAETARQLFFHYNTLRYRIAKLERMLGPFTTDAQLRLTLALALRIHQMRGI
;
A
#
# COMPACT_ATOMS: atom_id res chain seq x y z
N ALA A 1 1.78 -14.90 31.99
CA ALA A 1 2.64 -15.33 30.88
C ALA A 1 2.07 -14.73 29.61
N GLY A 2 2.68 -13.65 29.12
CA GLY A 2 2.29 -13.06 27.84
C GLY A 2 2.81 -13.97 26.73
N PHE A 3 1.90 -14.58 25.97
CA PHE A 3 2.28 -15.23 24.72
C PHE A 3 2.68 -14.13 23.76
N SER A 4 3.91 -14.17 23.20
CA SER A 4 4.32 -13.31 22.12
C SER A 4 3.35 -13.50 20.95
N GLN A 5 2.76 -12.42 20.47
CA GLN A 5 1.89 -12.43 19.28
C GLN A 5 2.71 -12.49 17.99
N GLU A 6 4.00 -12.70 18.08
CA GLU A 6 4.96 -12.59 16.99
C GLU A 6 5.85 -13.83 16.95
N VAL A 7 6.05 -14.36 15.74
CA VAL A 7 7.02 -15.42 15.46
C VAL A 7 8.03 -14.88 14.46
N VAL A 8 9.31 -15.07 14.78
CA VAL A 8 10.42 -14.67 13.91
C VAL A 8 11.09 -15.91 13.35
N ALA A 9 11.26 -15.96 12.04
CA ALA A 9 11.98 -17.03 11.35
C ALA A 9 13.20 -16.46 10.61
N LEU A 10 14.33 -17.13 10.74
CA LEU A 10 15.52 -16.90 9.93
C LEU A 10 15.57 -17.97 8.85
N LEU A 11 15.55 -17.55 7.60
CA LEU A 11 15.60 -18.44 6.46
C LEU A 11 16.94 -18.27 5.73
N PRO A 12 17.59 -19.36 5.33
CA PRO A 12 18.73 -19.27 4.44
C PRO A 12 18.27 -18.68 3.10
N ALA A 13 18.98 -17.68 2.61
CA ALA A 13 18.74 -17.08 1.31
C ALA A 13 19.97 -17.32 0.42
N ASP A 14 19.75 -17.77 -0.81
CA ASP A 14 20.78 -17.77 -1.83
C ASP A 14 21.13 -16.30 -2.16
N PRO A 15 22.40 -15.87 -2.07
CA PRO A 15 22.80 -14.52 -2.40
C PRO A 15 22.45 -14.09 -3.84
N THR A 16 22.22 -15.07 -4.72
CA THR A 16 21.85 -14.84 -6.13
C THR A 16 20.34 -14.90 -6.38
N ALA A 17 19.55 -15.28 -5.37
CA ALA A 17 18.10 -15.38 -5.50
C ALA A 17 17.47 -14.01 -5.71
N SER A 18 16.52 -13.92 -6.64
CA SER A 18 15.71 -12.73 -6.81
C SER A 18 14.75 -12.53 -5.62
N ALA A 19 14.35 -11.28 -5.36
CA ALA A 19 13.34 -10.97 -4.35
C ALA A 19 12.05 -11.80 -4.55
N ASP A 20 11.64 -12.01 -5.79
CA ASP A 20 10.46 -12.84 -6.12
C ASP A 20 10.63 -14.31 -5.73
N ALA A 21 11.84 -14.86 -5.85
CA ALA A 21 12.12 -16.23 -5.43
C ALA A 21 12.01 -16.37 -3.91
N VAL A 22 12.58 -15.42 -3.17
CA VAL A 22 12.47 -15.36 -1.71
C VAL A 22 10.99 -15.25 -1.30
N MET A 23 10.23 -14.36 -1.94
CA MET A 23 8.81 -14.15 -1.63
C MET A 23 7.96 -15.38 -1.92
N ARG A 24 8.25 -16.14 -2.97
CA ARG A 24 7.56 -17.44 -3.23
C ARG A 24 7.83 -18.43 -2.12
N THR A 25 9.08 -18.61 -1.70
CA THR A 25 9.42 -19.51 -0.59
C THR A 25 8.70 -19.12 0.71
N VAL A 26 8.68 -17.82 1.03
CA VAL A 26 7.96 -17.32 2.22
C VAL A 26 6.45 -17.52 2.09
N ALA A 27 5.87 -17.33 0.90
CA ALA A 27 4.46 -17.57 0.63
C ALA A 27 4.08 -19.05 0.85
N ASP A 28 4.92 -19.98 0.39
CA ASP A 28 4.71 -21.42 0.57
C ASP A 28 4.76 -21.79 2.07
N ILE A 29 5.73 -21.26 2.81
CA ILE A 29 5.82 -21.43 4.27
C ILE A 29 4.58 -20.86 4.96
N ALA A 30 4.19 -19.65 4.62
CA ALA A 30 3.00 -19.00 5.19
C ALA A 30 1.72 -19.80 4.91
N LYS A 31 1.61 -20.40 3.72
CA LYS A 31 0.49 -21.27 3.34
C LYS A 31 0.46 -22.53 4.23
N VAL A 32 1.58 -23.19 4.41
CA VAL A 32 1.68 -24.37 5.29
C VAL A 32 1.31 -24.03 6.76
N VAL A 33 1.79 -22.88 7.26
CA VAL A 33 1.50 -22.44 8.64
C VAL A 33 0.01 -22.09 8.80
N ARG A 34 -0.64 -21.53 7.77
CA ARG A 34 -2.11 -21.29 7.80
C ARG A 34 -2.92 -22.59 7.78
N GLY A 35 -2.37 -23.65 7.23
CA GLY A 35 -3.02 -24.96 7.05
C GLY A 35 -3.88 -25.02 5.80
N ASP A 36 -3.67 -26.06 4.99
CA ASP A 36 -4.39 -26.29 3.72
C ASP A 36 -5.87 -26.72 3.88
N GLY A 37 -6.39 -26.80 5.10
CA GLY A 37 -7.69 -27.43 5.34
C GLY A 37 -8.61 -26.71 6.30
N GLY A 38 -9.05 -25.49 6.01
CA GLY A 38 -10.32 -24.96 6.53
C GLY A 38 -10.60 -24.99 8.05
N GLY A 39 -9.62 -25.26 8.87
CA GLY A 39 -9.80 -25.39 10.31
C GLY A 39 -9.38 -24.13 11.06
N GLY A 40 -10.24 -23.10 11.11
CA GLY A 40 -10.30 -22.08 12.16
C GLY A 40 -9.01 -21.42 12.66
N ARG A 41 -7.91 -21.49 11.92
CA ARG A 41 -6.64 -20.86 12.31
C ARG A 41 -6.69 -19.36 12.06
N ARG A 42 -6.20 -18.58 13.02
CA ARG A 42 -6.18 -17.12 12.95
C ARG A 42 -5.34 -16.66 11.76
N SER A 43 -5.84 -15.66 11.06
CA SER A 43 -5.07 -14.94 10.03
C SER A 43 -3.83 -14.32 10.66
N PHE A 44 -2.72 -14.30 9.94
CA PHE A 44 -1.51 -13.60 10.34
C PHE A 44 -0.89 -12.91 9.14
N SER A 45 -0.24 -11.78 9.39
CA SER A 45 0.52 -11.06 8.39
C SER A 45 1.99 -11.41 8.50
N THR A 46 2.68 -11.39 7.36
CA THR A 46 4.10 -11.74 7.26
C THR A 46 4.87 -10.59 6.65
N GLY A 47 5.92 -10.15 7.34
CA GLY A 47 6.86 -9.16 6.82
C GLY A 47 8.21 -9.82 6.52
N VAL A 48 8.79 -9.44 5.39
CA VAL A 48 10.08 -9.97 4.93
C VAL A 48 11.08 -8.82 4.85
N SER A 49 12.21 -8.98 5.53
CA SER A 49 13.33 -8.04 5.47
C SER A 49 14.17 -8.25 4.20
N ARG A 50 15.08 -7.35 3.95
CA ARG A 50 16.20 -7.60 3.05
C ARG A 50 17.08 -8.72 3.58
N PRO A 51 17.76 -9.46 2.69
CA PRO A 51 18.76 -10.44 3.11
C PRO A 51 19.95 -9.74 3.81
N ILE A 52 20.52 -10.43 4.77
CA ILE A 52 21.72 -9.97 5.50
C ILE A 52 22.88 -10.94 5.26
N THR A 53 24.09 -10.44 5.28
CA THR A 53 25.32 -11.23 5.07
C THR A 53 26.07 -11.50 6.37
N SER A 54 25.64 -10.93 7.49
CA SER A 54 26.26 -11.12 8.80
C SER A 54 25.26 -11.08 9.92
N VAL A 55 25.59 -11.72 11.04
CA VAL A 55 24.75 -11.71 12.27
C VAL A 55 24.55 -10.30 12.81
N GLY A 56 25.50 -9.39 12.63
CA GLY A 56 25.40 -7.99 13.03
C GLY A 56 24.26 -7.23 12.34
N GLY A 57 23.79 -7.71 11.19
CA GLY A 57 22.63 -7.15 10.47
C GLY A 57 21.26 -7.55 11.02
N LEU A 58 21.18 -8.53 11.93
CA LEU A 58 19.91 -9.04 12.46
C LEU A 58 19.00 -7.97 13.07
N PRO A 59 19.47 -7.01 13.91
CA PRO A 59 18.59 -5.99 14.47
C PRO A 59 17.93 -5.12 13.40
N ALA A 60 18.68 -4.74 12.37
CA ALA A 60 18.14 -3.95 11.25
C ALA A 60 17.13 -4.74 10.42
N ALA A 61 17.46 -5.99 10.07
CA ALA A 61 16.55 -6.87 9.34
C ALA A 61 15.25 -7.14 10.10
N TYR A 62 15.33 -7.34 11.41
CA TYR A 62 14.15 -7.48 12.25
C TYR A 62 13.27 -6.22 12.24
N ALA A 63 13.88 -5.03 12.35
CA ALA A 63 13.15 -3.77 12.28
C ALA A 63 12.48 -3.58 10.90
N GLU A 64 13.15 -3.96 9.81
CA GLU A 64 12.59 -3.95 8.46
C GLU A 64 11.38 -4.90 8.34
N ALA A 65 11.51 -6.15 8.79
CA ALA A 65 10.44 -7.12 8.74
C ALA A 65 9.21 -6.67 9.56
N ARG A 66 9.42 -6.14 10.77
CA ARG A 66 8.34 -5.57 11.58
C ARG A 66 7.63 -4.41 10.89
N LYS A 67 8.39 -3.51 10.26
CA LYS A 67 7.81 -2.40 9.48
C LYS A 67 7.00 -2.93 8.30
N ALA A 68 7.48 -3.98 7.61
CA ALA A 68 6.77 -4.62 6.52
C ALA A 68 5.45 -5.26 6.99
N VAL A 69 5.41 -5.89 8.17
CA VAL A 69 4.16 -6.38 8.77
C VAL A 69 3.19 -5.23 9.04
N HIS A 70 3.67 -4.20 9.74
CA HIS A 70 2.80 -3.10 10.18
C HIS A 70 2.16 -2.37 9.00
N VAL A 71 2.97 -1.89 8.07
CA VAL A 71 2.51 -1.16 6.88
C VAL A 71 1.75 -2.08 5.93
N GLY A 72 2.22 -3.31 5.73
CA GLY A 72 1.54 -4.29 4.88
C GLY A 72 0.11 -4.59 5.35
N ARG A 73 -0.11 -4.69 6.67
CA ARG A 73 -1.46 -4.85 7.23
C ARG A 73 -2.36 -3.66 6.97
N GLN A 74 -1.83 -2.45 7.09
CA GLN A 74 -2.60 -1.23 6.80
C GLN A 74 -3.01 -1.15 5.32
N MET A 75 -2.15 -1.61 4.41
CA MET A 75 -2.39 -1.54 2.96
C MET A 75 -3.23 -2.70 2.42
N HIS A 76 -3.01 -3.92 2.94
CA HIS A 76 -3.52 -5.15 2.32
C HIS A 76 -4.35 -6.03 3.29
N GLY A 77 -4.57 -5.54 4.52
CA GLY A 77 -5.35 -6.25 5.52
C GLY A 77 -4.58 -7.31 6.31
N GLU A 78 -5.31 -8.09 7.12
CA GLU A 78 -4.76 -8.97 8.13
C GLU A 78 -3.95 -10.17 7.62
N SER A 79 -4.03 -10.51 6.34
CA SER A 79 -3.30 -11.65 5.77
C SER A 79 -2.17 -11.22 4.83
N ALA A 80 -1.70 -9.99 4.97
CA ALA A 80 -0.68 -9.43 4.11
C ALA A 80 0.64 -10.21 4.20
N LEU A 81 1.26 -10.44 3.04
CA LEU A 81 2.63 -10.89 2.89
C LEU A 81 3.42 -9.79 2.17
N THR A 82 4.31 -9.11 2.88
CA THR A 82 4.92 -7.89 2.38
C THR A 82 6.45 -7.93 2.53
N HIS A 83 7.17 -7.69 1.45
CA HIS A 83 8.60 -7.45 1.47
C HIS A 83 8.90 -5.99 1.80
N PHE A 84 9.95 -5.72 2.57
CA PHE A 84 10.31 -4.36 3.00
C PHE A 84 10.51 -3.40 1.81
N ASP A 85 11.14 -3.86 0.72
CA ASP A 85 11.34 -3.01 -0.46
C ASP A 85 10.04 -2.69 -1.22
N ALA A 86 9.02 -3.55 -1.12
CA ALA A 86 7.73 -3.30 -1.72
C ALA A 86 6.95 -2.15 -1.06
N LEU A 87 7.35 -1.74 0.14
CA LEU A 87 6.71 -0.61 0.82
C LEU A 87 6.89 0.73 0.11
N GLY A 88 7.97 0.93 -0.65
CA GLY A 88 8.20 2.17 -1.37
C GLY A 88 8.11 3.41 -0.47
N ILE A 89 7.28 4.39 -0.87
CA ILE A 89 7.06 5.63 -0.13
C ILE A 89 6.43 5.41 1.25
N TYR A 90 5.67 4.34 1.44
CA TYR A 90 5.02 4.05 2.72
C TYR A 90 5.99 3.84 3.87
N ARG A 91 7.27 3.50 3.58
CA ARG A 91 8.33 3.46 4.60
C ARG A 91 8.55 4.81 5.29
N LEU A 92 8.43 5.89 4.51
CA LEU A 92 8.58 7.27 5.01
C LEU A 92 7.30 7.74 5.69
N LEU A 93 6.15 7.50 5.07
CA LEU A 93 4.85 7.88 5.61
C LEU A 93 4.57 7.22 6.97
N ALA A 94 5.03 5.99 7.17
CA ALA A 94 4.89 5.27 8.44
C ALA A 94 5.77 5.84 9.57
N LEU A 95 6.73 6.71 9.29
CA LEU A 95 7.55 7.41 10.30
C LEU A 95 6.86 8.65 10.87
N ILE A 96 5.85 9.16 10.18
CA ILE A 96 5.11 10.35 10.62
C ILE A 96 4.08 9.90 11.67
N PRO A 97 4.14 10.44 12.90
CA PRO A 97 3.18 10.08 13.94
C PRO A 97 1.74 10.46 13.56
N ASP A 98 0.76 9.80 14.17
CA ASP A 98 -0.67 10.12 14.02
C ASP A 98 -1.02 11.41 14.79
N GLY A 99 -0.40 12.53 14.42
CA GLY A 99 -0.53 13.83 15.08
C GLY A 99 -1.61 14.75 14.48
N GLY A 100 -2.43 14.25 13.55
CA GLY A 100 -3.44 15.08 12.86
C GLY A 100 -2.92 15.82 11.62
N ASP A 101 -1.61 15.97 11.46
CA ASP A 101 -1.03 16.70 10.31
C ASP A 101 -1.26 15.95 9.00
N LEU A 102 -1.15 14.61 9.01
CA LEU A 102 -1.44 13.79 7.84
C LEU A 102 -2.93 13.88 7.45
N ARG A 103 -3.83 13.83 8.44
CA ARG A 103 -5.26 13.99 8.20
C ARG A 103 -5.55 15.35 7.59
N ARG A 104 -5.04 16.41 8.18
CA ARG A 104 -5.21 17.78 7.66
C ARG A 104 -4.71 17.90 6.23
N PHE A 105 -3.52 17.36 5.94
CA PHE A 105 -2.97 17.34 4.58
C PHE A 105 -3.89 16.61 3.59
N VAL A 106 -4.47 15.48 3.99
CA VAL A 106 -5.41 14.71 3.16
C VAL A 106 -6.69 15.51 2.93
N ASP A 107 -7.28 16.08 4.01
CA ASP A 107 -8.50 16.86 3.92
C ASP A 107 -8.33 18.11 3.04
N GLU A 108 -7.22 18.83 3.19
CA GLU A 108 -6.89 20.01 2.37
C GLU A 108 -6.63 19.67 0.90
N SER A 109 -6.03 18.49 0.65
CA SER A 109 -5.67 18.08 -0.71
C SER A 109 -6.81 17.44 -1.48
N LEU A 110 -7.61 16.59 -0.85
CA LEU A 110 -8.67 15.82 -1.48
C LEU A 110 -10.08 16.41 -1.26
N GLY A 111 -10.24 17.31 -0.29
CA GLY A 111 -11.53 17.93 0.02
C GLY A 111 -12.64 16.92 0.27
N GLU A 112 -13.76 17.05 -0.44
CA GLU A 112 -14.91 16.12 -0.31
C GLU A 112 -14.54 14.67 -0.57
N LEU A 113 -13.53 14.40 -1.39
CA LEU A 113 -13.07 13.03 -1.64
C LEU A 113 -12.42 12.39 -0.41
N ALA A 114 -11.99 13.16 0.59
CA ALA A 114 -11.45 12.62 1.83
C ALA A 114 -12.54 12.43 2.90
N THR A 115 -13.53 13.33 2.93
CA THR A 115 -14.48 13.46 4.05
C THR A 115 -15.83 12.78 3.82
N ASP A 116 -16.16 12.44 2.57
CA ASP A 116 -17.40 11.78 2.21
C ASP A 116 -17.12 10.41 1.58
N ASP A 117 -17.49 9.34 2.31
CA ASP A 117 -17.36 7.94 1.89
C ASP A 117 -18.55 7.45 1.05
N SER A 118 -19.22 8.35 0.33
CA SER A 118 -20.24 7.94 -0.63
C SER A 118 -19.65 7.03 -1.72
N PRO A 119 -20.44 6.09 -2.26
CA PRO A 119 -19.98 5.22 -3.35
C PRO A 119 -19.44 5.99 -4.56
N GLU A 120 -19.98 7.20 -4.80
CA GLU A 120 -19.53 8.07 -5.88
C GLU A 120 -18.12 8.59 -5.60
N ASN A 121 -17.84 9.06 -4.40
CA ASN A 121 -16.51 9.57 -4.02
C ASN A 121 -15.47 8.45 -3.93
N GLU A 122 -15.85 7.26 -3.49
CA GLU A 122 -14.98 6.08 -3.55
C GLU A 122 -14.59 5.74 -4.99
N ASP A 123 -15.55 5.73 -5.91
CA ASP A 123 -15.31 5.53 -7.34
C ASP A 123 -14.44 6.63 -7.97
N LEU A 124 -14.59 7.89 -7.52
CA LEU A 124 -13.77 9.02 -7.97
C LEU A 124 -12.34 8.91 -7.42
N ARG A 125 -12.15 8.56 -6.14
CA ARG A 125 -10.84 8.27 -5.54
C ARG A 125 -10.12 7.15 -6.32
N ARG A 126 -10.83 6.06 -6.61
CA ARG A 126 -10.29 4.95 -7.41
C ARG A 126 -9.92 5.40 -8.82
N THR A 127 -10.76 6.21 -9.45
CA THR A 127 -10.48 6.76 -10.80
C THR A 127 -9.23 7.64 -10.78
N LEU A 128 -9.11 8.53 -9.80
CA LEU A 128 -7.96 9.43 -9.63
C LEU A 128 -6.67 8.63 -9.39
N SER A 129 -6.70 7.62 -8.51
CA SER A 129 -5.54 6.79 -8.23
C SER A 129 -5.04 6.08 -9.48
N VAL A 130 -5.91 5.38 -10.21
CA VAL A 130 -5.51 4.65 -11.42
C VAL A 130 -5.03 5.61 -12.52
N LEU A 131 -5.66 6.78 -12.64
CA LEU A 131 -5.25 7.79 -13.62
C LEU A 131 -3.83 8.33 -13.33
N ILE A 132 -3.51 8.57 -12.06
CA ILE A 132 -2.16 8.98 -11.63
C ILE A 132 -1.17 7.83 -11.86
N ASP A 133 -1.51 6.60 -11.48
CA ASP A 133 -0.65 5.43 -11.62
C ASP A 133 -0.34 5.08 -13.09
N THR A 134 -1.26 5.40 -14.01
CA THR A 134 -1.06 5.30 -15.46
C THR A 134 -0.42 6.53 -16.09
N ASN A 135 0.10 7.45 -15.28
CA ASN A 135 0.71 8.72 -15.74
C ASN A 135 -0.22 9.52 -16.65
N ILE A 136 -1.49 9.66 -16.24
CA ILE A 136 -2.53 10.40 -16.99
C ILE A 136 -2.85 9.80 -18.36
N ASN A 137 -2.57 8.53 -18.57
CA ASN A 137 -2.95 7.85 -19.80
C ASN A 137 -4.44 7.45 -19.76
N VAL A 138 -5.28 8.27 -20.37
CA VAL A 138 -6.75 8.11 -20.36
C VAL A 138 -7.18 6.77 -20.96
N ALA A 139 -6.55 6.32 -22.06
CA ALA A 139 -6.91 5.07 -22.71
C ALA A 139 -6.58 3.87 -21.83
N GLU A 140 -5.40 3.86 -21.20
CA GLU A 140 -4.96 2.81 -20.29
C GLU A 140 -5.84 2.78 -19.02
N THR A 141 -6.12 3.96 -18.44
CA THR A 141 -7.02 4.08 -17.28
C THR A 141 -8.41 3.53 -17.59
N ALA A 142 -8.97 3.88 -18.76
CA ALA A 142 -10.28 3.38 -19.17
C ALA A 142 -10.30 1.86 -19.28
N ARG A 143 -9.24 1.26 -19.83
CA ARG A 143 -9.08 -0.19 -19.91
C ARG A 143 -9.01 -0.85 -18.54
N GLN A 144 -8.19 -0.33 -17.63
CA GLN A 144 -8.00 -0.89 -16.29
C GLN A 144 -9.26 -0.78 -15.42
N LEU A 145 -10.05 0.29 -15.59
CA LEU A 145 -11.29 0.50 -14.85
C LEU A 145 -12.53 -0.06 -15.54
N PHE A 146 -12.38 -0.65 -16.75
CA PHE A 146 -13.49 -1.14 -17.56
C PHE A 146 -14.52 -0.06 -17.91
N PHE A 147 -14.06 1.18 -18.11
CA PHE A 147 -14.90 2.30 -18.53
C PHE A 147 -14.83 2.58 -20.03
N HIS A 148 -15.93 3.07 -20.58
CA HIS A 148 -15.88 3.73 -21.88
C HIS A 148 -15.05 5.01 -21.80
N TYR A 149 -14.30 5.31 -22.85
CA TYR A 149 -13.42 6.47 -22.93
C TYR A 149 -14.14 7.79 -22.57
N ASN A 150 -15.36 8.01 -23.09
CA ASN A 150 -16.14 9.22 -22.81
C ASN A 150 -16.57 9.32 -21.35
N THR A 151 -16.91 8.20 -20.72
CA THR A 151 -17.26 8.16 -19.29
C THR A 151 -16.06 8.58 -18.44
N LEU A 152 -14.88 8.06 -18.77
CA LEU A 152 -13.66 8.42 -18.04
C LEU A 152 -13.32 9.93 -18.25
N ARG A 153 -13.43 10.46 -19.46
CA ARG A 153 -13.22 11.89 -19.71
C ARG A 153 -14.15 12.78 -18.88
N TYR A 154 -15.41 12.40 -18.76
CA TYR A 154 -16.36 13.11 -17.90
C TYR A 154 -15.93 13.08 -16.42
N ARG A 155 -15.49 11.92 -15.93
CA ARG A 155 -14.97 11.77 -14.56
C ARG A 155 -13.71 12.59 -14.32
N ILE A 156 -12.78 12.63 -15.27
CA ILE A 156 -11.58 13.48 -15.20
C ILE A 156 -11.98 14.95 -15.11
N ALA A 157 -12.89 15.43 -15.96
CA ALA A 157 -13.36 16.80 -15.90
C ALA A 157 -14.09 17.13 -14.59
N LYS A 158 -14.81 16.16 -13.98
CA LYS A 158 -15.39 16.32 -12.64
C LYS A 158 -14.28 16.44 -11.58
N LEU A 159 -13.29 15.57 -11.61
CA LEU A 159 -12.14 15.60 -10.67
C LEU A 159 -11.36 16.91 -10.79
N GLU A 160 -11.11 17.41 -12.01
CA GLU A 160 -10.41 18.70 -12.20
C GLU A 160 -11.21 19.90 -11.67
N ARG A 161 -12.52 19.86 -11.73
CA ARG A 161 -13.36 20.90 -11.09
C ARG A 161 -13.28 20.87 -9.56
N MET A 162 -13.11 19.69 -8.97
CA MET A 162 -13.02 19.52 -7.53
C MET A 162 -11.62 19.82 -6.98
N LEU A 163 -10.58 19.38 -7.70
CA LEU A 163 -9.21 19.32 -7.21
C LEU A 163 -8.24 20.28 -7.92
N GLY A 164 -8.67 20.93 -8.98
CA GLY A 164 -7.80 21.75 -9.83
C GLY A 164 -7.21 20.97 -11.02
N PRO A 165 -6.40 21.64 -11.87
CA PRO A 165 -5.95 21.13 -13.17
C PRO A 165 -4.78 20.13 -13.05
N PHE A 166 -4.96 19.07 -12.28
CA PHE A 166 -3.90 18.09 -11.98
C PHE A 166 -3.39 17.32 -13.21
N THR A 167 -4.16 17.28 -14.31
CA THR A 167 -3.67 16.62 -15.54
C THR A 167 -2.51 17.38 -16.17
N THR A 168 -2.43 18.69 -15.97
CA THR A 168 -1.37 19.56 -16.50
C THR A 168 -0.40 20.06 -15.44
N ASP A 169 -0.80 20.11 -14.18
CA ASP A 169 0.04 20.55 -13.06
C ASP A 169 0.69 19.35 -12.38
N ALA A 170 2.01 19.20 -12.57
CA ALA A 170 2.79 18.10 -12.01
C ALA A 170 2.93 18.18 -10.48
N GLN A 171 2.99 19.40 -9.91
CA GLN A 171 3.10 19.58 -8.47
C GLN A 171 1.80 19.22 -7.77
N LEU A 172 0.66 19.67 -8.30
CA LEU A 172 -0.65 19.29 -7.80
C LEU A 172 -0.85 17.78 -7.90
N ARG A 173 -0.46 17.18 -9.02
CA ARG A 173 -0.54 15.73 -9.21
C ARG A 173 0.26 14.94 -8.16
N LEU A 174 1.48 15.41 -7.82
CA LEU A 174 2.28 14.81 -6.75
C LEU A 174 1.58 14.93 -5.39
N THR A 175 1.02 16.09 -5.08
CA THR A 175 0.27 16.34 -3.84
C THR A 175 -0.91 15.38 -3.72
N LEU A 176 -1.72 15.26 -4.78
CA LEU A 176 -2.87 14.34 -4.81
C LEU A 176 -2.45 12.87 -4.71
N ALA A 177 -1.36 12.49 -5.38
CA ALA A 177 -0.80 11.15 -5.26
C ALA A 177 -0.43 10.82 -3.81
N LEU A 178 0.26 11.72 -3.11
CA LEU A 178 0.63 11.53 -1.71
C LEU A 178 -0.61 11.48 -0.81
N ALA A 179 -1.56 12.38 -1.00
CA ALA A 179 -2.79 12.41 -0.22
C ALA A 179 -3.60 11.10 -0.35
N LEU A 180 -3.74 10.56 -1.56
CA LEU A 180 -4.37 9.26 -1.81
C LEU A 180 -3.64 8.10 -1.11
N ARG A 181 -2.29 8.09 -1.14
CA ARG A 181 -1.49 7.06 -0.46
C ARG A 181 -1.65 7.13 1.06
N ILE A 182 -1.69 8.34 1.62
CA ILE A 182 -1.91 8.54 3.07
C ILE A 182 -3.32 8.10 3.45
N HIS A 183 -4.33 8.56 2.71
CA HIS A 183 -5.73 8.17 2.91
C HIS A 183 -5.87 6.63 2.93
N GLN A 184 -5.33 5.94 1.93
CA GLN A 184 -5.35 4.48 1.85
C GLN A 184 -4.65 3.81 3.03
N MET A 185 -3.46 4.31 3.43
CA MET A 185 -2.65 3.71 4.49
C MET A 185 -3.25 3.87 5.87
N ARG A 186 -3.89 5.01 6.13
CA ARG A 186 -4.39 5.39 7.46
C ARG A 186 -5.88 5.15 7.65
N GLY A 187 -6.62 4.92 6.57
CA GLY A 187 -8.08 4.78 6.61
C GLY A 187 -8.77 6.08 7.06
N ILE A 188 -8.26 7.20 6.61
CA ILE A 188 -8.74 8.56 6.98
C ILE A 188 -9.18 9.31 5.76
#